data_e91d0d6dd87122af7d8f12d598427774
#
_entry.id   e91d0d6dd87122af7d8f12d598427774
#
_cell.length_a   1.000
_cell.length_b   1.000
_cell.length_c   1.000
_cell.angle_alpha   90.00
_cell.angle_beta   90.00
_cell.angle_gamma   90.00
#
_symmetry.space_group_name_H-M   'P 1'
#
loop_
_entity.id
_entity.type
_entity.pdbx_description
1 polymer ?
#
loop_
_entity_poly.entity_id
_entity_poly.type
_entity_poly.pdbx_seq_one_letter_code
_entity_poly.pdbx_strand_id
1 'polypeptide(L)'
;MNCNRRTLLKTAATLIVLPAAGAAKAVSVCPATDITIPPEKDLISSFGWVTDVHYSVQPVRRIDNEDSTRVYAHSLAKLRQATDLFNTRKLDFVIELGDFKDCKDDGDREGTLEFLRTVEREFSRYNGPRYHVAGNHDFDKITYEDFVTNVTNPGDANGKSYYSFVRGGVKYIVLDACYKDTKGNHYSEGNFNWVQTYVPDEELAWFKKELATGSEPIIVFTHQNLNYWDKGPMNNWFIKNAADVVSAMEQSGRVLAALSGHYHRGWYSVRNGIHYVVNQGLVERAPPRNVFGIVHVGRDHTVYVEGFYNERSHVCKPAKA
;
A
#
# COMPACT_ATOMS: atom_id res chain seq x y z
N MET A 1 7.54 -24.73 -16.31
CA MET A 1 8.51 -24.10 -17.22
C MET A 1 9.83 -23.98 -16.48
N ASN A 2 10.90 -24.53 -17.02
CA ASN A 2 12.19 -24.72 -16.35
C ASN A 2 12.89 -23.40 -16.09
N CYS A 3 13.14 -23.07 -14.84
CA CYS A 3 14.09 -22.04 -14.44
C CYS A 3 15.51 -22.52 -14.79
N ASN A 4 16.21 -21.77 -15.63
CA ASN A 4 17.48 -22.17 -16.22
C ASN A 4 18.59 -22.25 -15.17
N ARG A 5 19.12 -23.45 -14.93
CA ARG A 5 20.07 -23.81 -13.84
C ARG A 5 21.46 -23.16 -13.92
N ARG A 6 21.72 -22.20 -14.78
CA ARG A 6 23.08 -21.67 -15.01
C ARG A 6 23.44 -20.37 -14.26
N THR A 7 22.52 -19.73 -13.53
CA THR A 7 22.79 -18.47 -12.81
C THR A 7 22.86 -18.63 -11.28
N LEU A 8 22.84 -19.84 -10.75
CA LEU A 8 22.66 -20.17 -9.31
C LEU A 8 23.97 -20.30 -8.50
N LEU A 9 25.10 -19.81 -8.97
CA LEU A 9 26.39 -20.10 -8.31
C LEU A 9 27.09 -18.92 -7.62
N LYS A 10 26.41 -17.78 -7.32
CA LYS A 10 27.07 -16.67 -6.60
C LYS A 10 26.20 -15.89 -5.59
N THR A 11 25.09 -16.40 -5.10
CA THR A 11 24.37 -15.77 -3.99
C THR A 11 24.34 -16.68 -2.78
N ALA A 12 24.93 -16.23 -1.68
CA ALA A 12 24.87 -16.89 -0.39
C ALA A 12 23.41 -16.86 0.12
N ALA A 13 22.72 -17.99 0.07
CA ALA A 13 21.42 -18.16 0.69
C ALA A 13 21.62 -18.20 2.22
N THR A 14 21.17 -17.19 2.93
CA THR A 14 21.10 -17.22 4.39
C THR A 14 19.97 -18.16 4.80
N LEU A 15 20.33 -19.36 5.25
CA LEU A 15 19.41 -20.34 5.79
C LEU A 15 19.01 -19.89 7.20
N ILE A 16 17.78 -19.45 7.42
CA ILE A 16 17.25 -19.18 8.76
C ILE A 16 16.67 -20.50 9.29
N VAL A 17 17.33 -21.09 10.28
CA VAL A 17 16.85 -22.25 11.02
C VAL A 17 15.98 -21.74 12.18
N LEU A 18 14.69 -21.99 12.14
CA LEU A 18 13.78 -21.82 13.26
C LEU A 18 13.73 -23.07 14.13
N PRO A 19 13.60 -22.97 15.48
CA PRO A 19 13.51 -24.13 16.35
C PRO A 19 12.21 -24.89 16.17
N ALA A 20 12.29 -26.21 16.26
CA ALA A 20 11.25 -27.16 15.95
C ALA A 20 10.04 -27.08 16.90
N ALA A 21 8.89 -26.72 16.33
CA ALA A 21 7.57 -27.22 16.73
C ALA A 21 6.74 -27.30 15.43
N GLY A 22 6.75 -28.48 14.78
CA GLY A 22 6.01 -28.70 13.53
C GLY A 22 6.76 -28.17 12.31
N ALA A 23 7.32 -29.06 11.49
CA ALA A 23 8.11 -28.70 10.31
C ALA A 23 7.32 -27.85 9.29
N ALA A 24 7.34 -26.52 9.47
CA ALA A 24 6.97 -25.59 8.42
C ALA A 24 8.10 -25.63 7.37
N LYS A 25 7.79 -26.04 6.15
CA LYS A 25 8.72 -25.93 5.02
C LYS A 25 9.14 -24.47 4.88
N ALA A 26 10.44 -24.20 4.94
CA ALA A 26 10.99 -22.88 4.65
C ALA A 26 10.51 -22.46 3.25
N VAL A 27 9.69 -21.41 3.19
CA VAL A 27 9.25 -20.82 1.93
C VAL A 27 10.44 -20.01 1.44
N SER A 28 11.04 -20.41 0.32
CA SER A 28 12.06 -19.62 -0.36
C SER A 28 11.40 -18.39 -0.94
N VAL A 29 11.56 -17.24 -0.28
CA VAL A 29 11.10 -15.94 -0.79
C VAL A 29 12.17 -15.43 -1.75
N CYS A 30 11.83 -15.30 -3.03
CA CYS A 30 12.72 -14.76 -4.05
C CYS A 30 12.44 -13.25 -4.16
N PRO A 31 13.43 -12.37 -3.93
CA PRO A 31 13.25 -10.94 -4.23
C PRO A 31 13.04 -10.75 -5.75
N ALA A 32 12.12 -9.85 -6.12
CA ALA A 32 11.69 -9.68 -7.50
C ALA A 32 12.77 -9.07 -8.43
N THR A 33 13.69 -8.30 -7.86
CA THR A 33 14.88 -7.73 -8.54
C THR A 33 16.00 -7.51 -7.53
N ASP A 34 17.26 -7.71 -7.96
CA ASP A 34 18.42 -7.50 -7.10
C ASP A 34 18.65 -6.00 -6.86
N ILE A 35 18.13 -5.47 -5.76
CA ILE A 35 18.54 -4.19 -5.21
C ILE A 35 19.38 -4.44 -3.94
N THR A 36 20.37 -3.58 -3.71
CA THR A 36 21.16 -3.64 -2.49
C THR A 36 20.53 -2.72 -1.45
N ILE A 37 20.01 -3.28 -0.37
CA ILE A 37 19.54 -2.53 0.79
C ILE A 37 20.77 -2.16 1.64
N PRO A 38 20.92 -0.87 2.04
CA PRO A 38 22.01 -0.47 2.94
C PRO A 38 21.95 -1.20 4.28
N PRO A 39 23.08 -1.28 5.00
CA PRO A 39 23.09 -1.78 6.37
C PRO A 39 22.12 -1.00 7.26
N GLU A 40 21.54 -1.66 8.27
CA GLU A 40 20.55 -1.07 9.19
C GLU A 40 20.98 0.28 9.80
N LYS A 41 22.27 0.44 10.14
CA LYS A 41 22.82 1.70 10.68
C LYS A 41 22.68 2.89 9.74
N ASP A 42 22.56 2.65 8.44
CA ASP A 42 22.44 3.67 7.39
C ASP A 42 20.98 3.92 7.01
N LEU A 43 20.04 3.22 7.64
CA LEU A 43 18.60 3.43 7.51
C LEU A 43 18.07 4.30 8.66
N ILE A 44 17.03 5.08 8.38
CA ILE A 44 16.32 5.88 9.39
C ILE A 44 14.92 5.33 9.66
N SER A 45 14.29 4.68 8.68
CA SER A 45 13.01 4.00 8.87
C SER A 45 12.85 2.84 7.90
N SER A 46 12.06 1.83 8.31
CA SER A 46 11.68 0.69 7.48
C SER A 46 10.26 0.26 7.79
N PHE A 47 9.46 -0.01 6.75
CA PHE A 47 8.08 -0.46 6.92
C PHE A 47 7.66 -1.45 5.84
N GLY A 48 6.72 -2.33 6.21
CA GLY A 48 6.08 -3.25 5.26
C GLY A 48 4.84 -2.62 4.62
N TRP A 49 4.54 -2.96 3.37
CA TRP A 49 3.34 -2.49 2.70
C TRP A 49 2.65 -3.55 1.85
N VAL A 50 1.32 -3.49 1.83
CA VAL A 50 0.43 -4.28 0.98
C VAL A 50 -0.65 -3.36 0.42
N THR A 51 -1.38 -3.77 -0.61
CA THR A 51 -2.54 -3.05 -1.15
C THR A 51 -3.48 -3.99 -1.87
N ASP A 52 -4.72 -3.57 -2.07
CA ASP A 52 -5.68 -4.26 -2.92
C ASP A 52 -5.81 -5.74 -2.54
N VAL A 53 -6.02 -5.99 -1.25
CA VAL A 53 -6.23 -7.34 -0.70
C VAL A 53 -7.57 -7.91 -1.16
N HIS A 54 -8.60 -7.04 -1.26
CA HIS A 54 -9.94 -7.36 -1.74
C HIS A 54 -10.50 -8.65 -1.13
N TYR A 55 -10.37 -8.84 0.18
CA TYR A 55 -10.89 -10.05 0.79
C TYR A 55 -12.41 -10.19 0.56
N SER A 56 -12.77 -11.31 0.02
CA SER A 56 -14.16 -11.71 -0.26
C SER A 56 -14.26 -13.21 -0.47
N VAL A 57 -15.47 -13.74 -0.49
CA VAL A 57 -15.77 -15.14 -0.85
C VAL A 57 -16.32 -15.27 -2.27
N GLN A 58 -16.20 -14.22 -3.08
CA GLN A 58 -16.65 -14.21 -4.47
C GLN A 58 -15.86 -15.20 -5.34
N PRO A 59 -16.45 -15.68 -6.44
CA PRO A 59 -15.75 -16.49 -7.42
C PRO A 59 -14.64 -15.68 -8.10
N VAL A 60 -13.71 -16.36 -8.75
CA VAL A 60 -12.66 -15.73 -9.55
C VAL A 60 -13.28 -14.79 -10.58
N ARG A 61 -12.82 -13.53 -10.58
CA ARG A 61 -13.25 -12.50 -11.52
C ARG A 61 -12.13 -12.15 -12.47
N ARG A 62 -12.37 -12.33 -13.76
CA ARG A 62 -11.48 -11.88 -14.82
C ARG A 62 -11.98 -10.56 -15.41
N ILE A 63 -11.08 -9.59 -15.57
CA ILE A 63 -11.36 -8.30 -16.17
C ILE A 63 -10.42 -8.16 -17.38
N ASP A 64 -10.90 -8.57 -18.56
CA ASP A 64 -10.03 -8.73 -19.75
C ASP A 64 -9.42 -7.43 -20.24
N ASN A 65 -10.15 -6.33 -20.20
CA ASN A 65 -9.67 -5.00 -20.60
C ASN A 65 -8.59 -4.42 -19.65
N GLU A 66 -8.45 -4.98 -18.45
CA GLU A 66 -7.45 -4.57 -17.44
C GLU A 66 -6.32 -5.61 -17.29
N ASP A 67 -6.39 -6.74 -17.98
CA ASP A 67 -5.50 -7.91 -17.76
C ASP A 67 -5.43 -8.31 -16.27
N SER A 68 -6.56 -8.25 -15.60
CA SER A 68 -6.72 -8.51 -14.17
C SER A 68 -7.43 -9.84 -13.96
N THR A 69 -7.01 -10.58 -12.93
CA THR A 69 -7.65 -11.82 -12.49
C THR A 69 -7.70 -11.86 -10.98
N ARG A 70 -8.79 -11.36 -10.40
CA ARG A 70 -8.99 -11.31 -8.94
C ARG A 70 -9.34 -12.71 -8.43
N VAL A 71 -8.53 -13.22 -7.49
CA VAL A 71 -8.66 -14.56 -6.91
C VAL A 71 -8.87 -14.44 -5.40
N TYR A 72 -10.04 -14.00 -5.03
CA TYR A 72 -10.44 -13.64 -3.66
C TYR A 72 -10.17 -14.73 -2.62
N ALA A 73 -10.38 -16.00 -2.97
CA ALA A 73 -10.19 -17.14 -2.07
C ALA A 73 -8.78 -17.27 -1.50
N HIS A 74 -7.79 -16.62 -2.10
CA HIS A 74 -6.40 -16.68 -1.65
C HIS A 74 -5.94 -15.43 -0.91
N SER A 75 -6.76 -14.37 -0.81
CA SER A 75 -6.37 -13.08 -0.23
C SER A 75 -5.82 -13.22 1.19
N LEU A 76 -6.52 -13.92 2.10
CA LEU A 76 -6.05 -14.12 3.46
C LEU A 76 -4.74 -14.90 3.54
N ALA A 77 -4.59 -15.96 2.73
CA ALA A 77 -3.35 -16.75 2.74
C ALA A 77 -2.16 -15.94 2.23
N LYS A 78 -2.37 -15.09 1.23
CA LYS A 78 -1.35 -14.19 0.67
C LYS A 78 -1.01 -13.06 1.64
N LEU A 79 -2.00 -12.48 2.31
CA LEU A 79 -1.79 -11.48 3.37
C LEU A 79 -1.03 -12.09 4.55
N ARG A 80 -1.37 -13.32 4.97
CA ARG A 80 -0.64 -14.07 6.01
C ARG A 80 0.82 -14.24 5.63
N GLN A 81 1.10 -14.61 4.40
CA GLN A 81 2.48 -14.74 3.91
C GLN A 81 3.26 -13.43 4.01
N ALA A 82 2.61 -12.29 3.74
CA ALA A 82 3.22 -10.97 3.91
C ALA A 82 3.48 -10.67 5.38
N THR A 83 2.47 -10.82 6.26
CA THR A 83 2.60 -10.54 7.70
C THR A 83 3.60 -11.47 8.39
N ASP A 84 3.67 -12.74 8.00
CA ASP A 84 4.67 -13.69 8.51
C ASP A 84 6.09 -13.25 8.13
N LEU A 85 6.31 -12.76 6.88
CA LEU A 85 7.60 -12.19 6.48
C LEU A 85 7.91 -10.91 7.27
N PHE A 86 6.96 -10.00 7.39
CA PHE A 86 7.14 -8.74 8.12
C PHE A 86 7.54 -8.99 9.58
N ASN A 87 6.98 -10.00 10.24
CA ASN A 87 7.36 -10.39 11.59
C ASN A 87 8.79 -10.94 11.72
N THR A 88 9.43 -11.32 10.64
CA THR A 88 10.85 -11.72 10.62
C THR A 88 11.82 -10.55 10.42
N ARG A 89 11.29 -9.34 10.16
CA ARG A 89 12.06 -8.14 9.85
C ARG A 89 11.93 -7.10 10.96
N LYS A 90 12.94 -6.26 11.11
CA LYS A 90 12.89 -5.10 12.00
C LYS A 90 12.22 -3.96 11.25
N LEU A 91 10.93 -3.77 11.47
CA LEU A 91 10.12 -2.72 10.85
C LEU A 91 9.53 -1.81 11.90
N ASP A 92 9.42 -0.52 11.60
CA ASP A 92 8.78 0.47 12.46
C ASP A 92 7.25 0.31 12.48
N PHE A 93 6.68 -0.14 11.35
CA PHE A 93 5.25 -0.40 11.17
C PHE A 93 4.98 -1.20 9.89
N VAL A 94 3.72 -1.55 9.69
CA VAL A 94 3.21 -1.99 8.38
C VAL A 94 2.01 -1.14 7.99
N ILE A 95 1.75 -1.03 6.69
CA ILE A 95 0.62 -0.28 6.15
C ILE A 95 -0.04 -1.05 5.01
N GLU A 96 -1.37 -1.03 4.99
CA GLU A 96 -2.16 -1.43 3.82
C GLU A 96 -2.68 -0.16 3.13
N LEU A 97 -2.69 -0.16 1.78
CA LEU A 97 -2.94 1.04 0.99
C LEU A 97 -4.34 1.06 0.35
N GLY A 98 -5.34 0.46 1.02
CA GLY A 98 -6.74 0.49 0.60
C GLY A 98 -7.18 -0.67 -0.26
N ASP A 99 -8.49 -0.73 -0.49
CA ASP A 99 -9.19 -1.86 -1.09
C ASP A 99 -8.90 -3.15 -0.31
N PHE A 100 -9.08 -3.07 1.00
CA PHE A 100 -8.76 -4.12 1.95
C PHE A 100 -9.74 -5.29 1.86
N LYS A 101 -11.02 -4.98 1.60
CA LYS A 101 -12.08 -5.97 1.36
C LYS A 101 -12.95 -5.60 0.15
N ASP A 102 -13.67 -6.56 -0.41
CA ASP A 102 -14.81 -6.33 -1.31
C ASP A 102 -16.13 -6.48 -0.55
N CYS A 103 -17.25 -6.16 -1.20
CA CYS A 103 -18.57 -6.39 -0.62
C CYS A 103 -18.97 -7.86 -0.75
N LYS A 104 -19.99 -8.26 0.01
CA LYS A 104 -20.70 -9.49 -0.20
C LYS A 104 -21.68 -9.36 -1.39
N ASP A 105 -21.79 -10.38 -2.21
CA ASP A 105 -22.52 -10.33 -3.49
C ASP A 105 -24.02 -9.96 -3.38
N ASP A 106 -24.69 -10.35 -2.29
CA ASP A 106 -26.10 -10.07 -2.04
C ASP A 106 -26.36 -8.65 -1.48
N GLY A 107 -25.28 -7.84 -1.35
CA GLY A 107 -25.37 -6.48 -0.83
C GLY A 107 -25.61 -6.41 0.68
N ASP A 108 -25.40 -7.49 1.40
CA ASP A 108 -25.52 -7.57 2.85
C ASP A 108 -24.42 -6.77 3.54
N ARG A 109 -24.83 -5.69 4.26
CA ARG A 109 -23.92 -4.84 5.02
C ARG A 109 -23.20 -5.62 6.12
N GLU A 110 -23.91 -6.43 6.91
CA GLU A 110 -23.28 -7.14 8.03
C GLU A 110 -22.29 -8.19 7.52
N GLY A 111 -22.60 -8.92 6.45
CA GLY A 111 -21.66 -9.85 5.83
C GLY A 111 -20.42 -9.14 5.27
N THR A 112 -20.58 -7.90 4.76
CA THR A 112 -19.45 -7.07 4.30
C THR A 112 -18.59 -6.58 5.47
N LEU A 113 -19.21 -6.21 6.60
CA LEU A 113 -18.49 -5.88 7.84
C LEU A 113 -17.72 -7.08 8.39
N GLU A 114 -18.27 -8.29 8.29
CA GLU A 114 -17.53 -9.49 8.72
C GLU A 114 -16.32 -9.75 7.81
N PHE A 115 -16.38 -9.40 6.53
CA PHE A 115 -15.19 -9.45 5.66
C PHE A 115 -14.12 -8.48 6.14
N LEU A 116 -14.48 -7.23 6.46
CA LEU A 116 -13.55 -6.23 7.00
C LEU A 116 -12.92 -6.73 8.31
N ARG A 117 -13.72 -7.21 9.26
CA ARG A 117 -13.23 -7.75 10.54
C ARG A 117 -12.33 -8.98 10.35
N THR A 118 -12.61 -9.79 9.34
CA THR A 118 -11.83 -11.00 9.05
C THR A 118 -10.47 -10.67 8.48
N VAL A 119 -10.39 -9.76 7.51
CA VAL A 119 -9.11 -9.34 6.93
C VAL A 119 -8.29 -8.51 7.92
N GLU A 120 -8.93 -7.67 8.75
CA GLU A 120 -8.26 -6.92 9.83
C GLU A 120 -7.67 -7.88 10.87
N ARG A 121 -8.39 -8.93 11.26
CA ARG A 121 -7.91 -9.98 12.16
C ARG A 121 -6.68 -10.71 11.58
N GLU A 122 -6.62 -10.93 10.28
CA GLU A 122 -5.44 -11.51 9.62
C GLU A 122 -4.26 -10.53 9.59
N PHE A 123 -4.50 -9.26 9.27
CA PHE A 123 -3.47 -8.22 9.26
C PHE A 123 -2.91 -7.96 10.67
N SER A 124 -3.76 -8.13 11.69
CA SER A 124 -3.38 -7.98 13.11
C SER A 124 -2.38 -9.04 13.62
N ARG A 125 -2.04 -10.05 12.80
CA ARG A 125 -0.95 -11.00 13.08
C ARG A 125 0.45 -10.37 13.04
N TYR A 126 0.58 -9.18 12.43
CA TYR A 126 1.81 -8.41 12.57
C TYR A 126 1.96 -7.88 14.00
N ASN A 127 3.14 -8.09 14.59
CA ASN A 127 3.41 -7.82 16.01
C ASN A 127 3.80 -6.35 16.31
N GLY A 128 3.48 -5.42 15.43
CA GLY A 128 3.82 -4.01 15.56
C GLY A 128 2.68 -3.06 15.17
N PRO A 129 2.96 -1.76 15.08
CA PRO A 129 1.99 -0.76 14.62
C PRO A 129 1.52 -1.06 13.19
N ARG A 130 0.21 -0.99 12.96
CA ARG A 130 -0.43 -1.16 11.66
C ARG A 130 -1.20 0.09 11.30
N TYR A 131 -1.15 0.48 10.03
CA TYR A 131 -1.86 1.64 9.51
C TYR A 131 -2.70 1.26 8.29
N HIS A 132 -3.80 2.01 8.07
CA HIS A 132 -4.74 1.75 6.99
C HIS A 132 -4.97 3.01 6.16
N VAL A 133 -4.99 2.84 4.86
CA VAL A 133 -5.44 3.84 3.88
C VAL A 133 -6.81 3.41 3.38
N ALA A 134 -7.73 4.34 3.23
CA ALA A 134 -9.05 4.04 2.68
C ALA A 134 -8.99 3.89 1.15
N GLY A 135 -9.49 2.77 0.62
CA GLY A 135 -9.70 2.53 -0.81
C GLY A 135 -11.19 2.57 -1.17
N ASN A 136 -11.51 2.63 -2.47
CA ASN A 136 -12.90 2.78 -2.89
C ASN A 136 -13.77 1.57 -2.54
N HIS A 137 -13.23 0.34 -2.65
CA HIS A 137 -13.97 -0.86 -2.28
C HIS A 137 -14.22 -0.98 -0.77
N ASP A 138 -13.48 -0.25 0.05
CA ASP A 138 -13.70 -0.24 1.49
C ASP A 138 -15.04 0.37 1.88
N PHE A 139 -15.66 1.14 0.98
CA PHE A 139 -17.00 1.74 1.15
C PHE A 139 -18.10 1.05 0.34
N ASP A 140 -17.82 -0.10 -0.23
CA ASP A 140 -18.86 -0.96 -0.78
C ASP A 140 -19.76 -1.46 0.35
N LYS A 141 -21.06 -1.11 0.35
CA LYS A 141 -22.08 -1.54 1.30
C LYS A 141 -21.88 -1.14 2.76
N ILE A 142 -20.85 -0.40 3.11
CA ILE A 142 -20.61 0.12 4.46
C ILE A 142 -20.31 1.61 4.44
N THR A 143 -20.48 2.26 5.60
CA THR A 143 -20.27 3.71 5.76
C THR A 143 -18.81 4.03 6.10
N TYR A 144 -18.47 5.33 6.11
CA TYR A 144 -17.22 5.85 6.63
C TYR A 144 -16.99 5.40 8.10
N GLU A 145 -18.01 5.60 8.93
CA GLU A 145 -17.97 5.25 10.36
C GLU A 145 -17.75 3.74 10.56
N ASP A 146 -18.35 2.92 9.70
CA ASP A 146 -18.13 1.48 9.72
C ASP A 146 -16.66 1.13 9.47
N PHE A 147 -16.05 1.76 8.47
CA PHE A 147 -14.65 1.50 8.16
C PHE A 147 -13.73 1.93 9.31
N VAL A 148 -13.78 3.21 9.71
CA VAL A 148 -12.83 3.75 10.72
C VAL A 148 -13.00 3.15 12.10
N THR A 149 -14.16 2.55 12.42
CA THR A 149 -14.41 1.86 13.71
C THR A 149 -14.04 0.38 13.68
N ASN A 150 -13.86 -0.23 12.50
CA ASN A 150 -13.51 -1.66 12.37
C ASN A 150 -12.07 -1.90 11.92
N VAL A 151 -11.29 -0.86 11.60
CA VAL A 151 -9.84 -0.92 11.42
C VAL A 151 -9.14 -0.25 12.60
N THR A 152 -7.90 -0.65 12.90
CA THR A 152 -7.17 -0.12 14.05
C THR A 152 -5.89 0.57 13.62
N ASN A 153 -5.88 1.90 13.74
CA ASN A 153 -4.69 2.73 13.59
C ASN A 153 -4.09 3.10 14.96
N PRO A 154 -2.76 3.28 15.09
CA PRO A 154 -2.14 3.67 16.34
C PRO A 154 -2.41 5.14 16.72
N GLY A 155 -2.56 5.39 18.03
CA GLY A 155 -2.57 6.74 18.61
C GLY A 155 -3.62 7.66 18.00
N ASP A 156 -3.20 8.87 17.63
CA ASP A 156 -4.09 9.93 17.08
C ASP A 156 -4.60 9.63 15.67
N ALA A 157 -4.06 8.62 15.00
CA ALA A 157 -4.56 8.14 13.71
C ALA A 157 -5.82 7.28 13.86
N ASN A 158 -6.12 6.77 15.06
CA ASN A 158 -7.28 5.91 15.29
C ASN A 158 -8.60 6.66 15.03
N GLY A 159 -9.53 6.01 14.35
CA GLY A 159 -10.83 6.58 14.00
C GLY A 159 -10.79 7.66 12.90
N LYS A 160 -9.70 7.75 12.13
CA LYS A 160 -9.53 8.70 11.03
C LYS A 160 -9.15 7.97 9.74
N SER A 161 -9.57 8.51 8.59
CA SER A 161 -9.17 8.02 7.25
C SER A 161 -7.99 8.80 6.67
N TYR A 162 -7.78 10.08 7.09
CA TYR A 162 -6.58 10.84 6.77
C TYR A 162 -5.89 11.34 8.04
N TYR A 163 -4.58 11.25 8.09
CA TYR A 163 -3.77 11.56 9.29
C TYR A 163 -2.28 11.63 8.95
N SER A 164 -1.46 12.07 9.92
CA SER A 164 -0.02 12.02 9.83
C SER A 164 0.61 11.43 11.09
N PHE A 165 1.82 10.89 10.95
CA PHE A 165 2.61 10.40 12.07
C PHE A 165 4.10 10.47 11.74
N VAL A 166 4.96 10.39 12.74
CA VAL A 166 6.42 10.34 12.59
C VAL A 166 6.95 9.02 13.14
N ARG A 167 7.78 8.34 12.35
CA ARG A 167 8.53 7.14 12.76
C ARG A 167 9.94 7.20 12.18
N GLY A 168 10.94 6.81 12.98
CA GLY A 168 12.33 6.76 12.51
C GLY A 168 12.90 8.09 12.00
N GLY A 169 12.27 9.25 12.29
CA GLY A 169 12.67 10.54 11.74
C GLY A 169 12.13 10.83 10.34
N VAL A 170 11.16 10.08 9.88
CA VAL A 170 10.39 10.30 8.64
C VAL A 170 8.96 10.65 9.01
N LYS A 171 8.40 11.68 8.38
CA LYS A 171 6.99 12.04 8.48
C LYS A 171 6.21 11.28 7.40
N TYR A 172 5.16 10.63 7.82
CA TYR A 172 4.22 9.89 6.97
C TYR A 172 2.89 10.61 6.96
N ILE A 173 2.32 10.83 5.78
CA ILE A 173 1.01 11.48 5.61
C ILE A 173 0.13 10.55 4.81
N VAL A 174 -1.01 10.19 5.38
CA VAL A 174 -2.06 9.39 4.74
C VAL A 174 -3.14 10.33 4.25
N LEU A 175 -3.51 10.22 2.98
CA LEU A 175 -4.63 10.94 2.35
C LEU A 175 -5.77 9.99 2.06
N ASP A 176 -6.98 10.48 2.24
CA ASP A 176 -8.21 9.84 1.81
C ASP A 176 -8.75 10.52 0.55
N ALA A 177 -8.78 9.81 -0.55
CA ALA A 177 -9.35 10.34 -1.79
C ALA A 177 -10.72 9.71 -2.14
N CYS A 178 -11.38 9.06 -1.18
CA CYS A 178 -12.69 8.43 -1.38
C CYS A 178 -13.85 9.43 -1.25
N TYR A 179 -13.74 10.56 -1.97
CA TYR A 179 -14.76 11.58 -2.03
C TYR A 179 -15.27 11.78 -3.45
N LYS A 180 -16.57 12.08 -3.59
CA LYS A 180 -17.25 12.31 -4.88
C LYS A 180 -16.96 13.68 -5.47
N ASP A 181 -16.49 14.60 -4.65
CA ASP A 181 -16.19 16.00 -5.00
C ASP A 181 -15.23 16.64 -3.97
N THR A 182 -14.85 17.88 -4.19
CA THR A 182 -13.99 18.66 -3.28
C THR A 182 -14.72 19.24 -2.07
N LYS A 183 -16.03 19.04 -1.93
CA LYS A 183 -16.86 19.60 -0.85
C LYS A 183 -17.02 18.69 0.36
N GLY A 184 -16.38 17.50 0.33
CA GLY A 184 -16.42 16.56 1.43
C GLY A 184 -17.54 15.51 1.36
N ASN A 185 -18.15 15.30 0.18
CA ASN A 185 -19.12 14.22 -0.01
C ASN A 185 -18.42 12.88 -0.15
N HIS A 186 -18.25 12.18 0.97
CA HIS A 186 -17.54 10.91 1.05
C HIS A 186 -18.28 9.77 0.33
N TYR A 187 -17.53 8.75 -0.06
CA TYR A 187 -18.09 7.47 -0.48
C TYR A 187 -18.81 6.80 0.68
N SER A 188 -19.92 6.14 0.42
CA SER A 188 -20.69 5.41 1.41
C SER A 188 -21.61 4.41 0.73
N GLU A 189 -21.65 3.17 1.22
CA GLU A 189 -22.61 2.13 0.85
C GLU A 189 -22.76 1.90 -0.67
N GLY A 190 -21.65 2.07 -1.42
CA GLY A 190 -21.62 1.90 -2.87
C GLY A 190 -22.24 3.07 -3.67
N ASN A 191 -22.57 4.21 -3.05
CA ASN A 191 -23.21 5.36 -3.71
C ASN A 191 -22.24 6.25 -4.51
N PHE A 192 -21.22 5.68 -5.10
CA PHE A 192 -20.15 6.41 -5.78
C PHE A 192 -19.82 5.82 -7.15
N ASN A 193 -19.13 6.62 -7.95
CA ASN A 193 -18.44 6.18 -9.14
C ASN A 193 -16.92 6.26 -8.85
N TRP A 194 -16.23 5.14 -8.78
CA TRP A 194 -14.81 5.05 -8.40
C TRP A 194 -13.85 5.88 -9.27
N VAL A 195 -14.26 6.28 -10.49
CA VAL A 195 -13.49 7.21 -11.33
C VAL A 195 -13.67 8.68 -10.93
N GLN A 196 -14.64 9.01 -10.07
CA GLN A 196 -14.89 10.35 -9.52
C GLN A 196 -14.32 10.42 -8.12
N THR A 197 -13.00 10.55 -7.99
CA THR A 197 -12.25 10.53 -6.74
C THR A 197 -11.52 11.86 -6.54
N TYR A 198 -11.59 12.39 -5.33
CA TYR A 198 -11.05 13.71 -4.96
C TYR A 198 -10.46 13.70 -3.57
N VAL A 199 -9.42 14.51 -3.33
CA VAL A 199 -9.03 14.98 -2.00
C VAL A 199 -9.87 16.25 -1.73
N PRO A 200 -10.73 16.31 -0.69
CA PRO A 200 -11.59 17.47 -0.46
C PRO A 200 -10.81 18.71 -0.02
N ASP A 201 -11.42 19.89 -0.20
CA ASP A 201 -10.77 21.16 0.07
C ASP A 201 -10.27 21.29 1.52
N GLU A 202 -11.01 20.75 2.48
CA GLU A 202 -10.63 20.73 3.90
C GLU A 202 -9.38 19.87 4.13
N GLU A 203 -9.36 18.67 3.61
CA GLU A 203 -8.20 17.76 3.72
C GLU A 203 -6.98 18.33 2.97
N LEU A 204 -7.19 18.93 1.78
CA LEU A 204 -6.11 19.58 1.03
C LEU A 204 -5.51 20.75 1.82
N ALA A 205 -6.33 21.53 2.52
CA ALA A 205 -5.86 22.61 3.38
C ALA A 205 -5.08 22.06 4.59
N TRP A 206 -5.56 21.01 5.22
CA TRP A 206 -4.85 20.28 6.27
C TRP A 206 -3.53 19.70 5.75
N PHE A 207 -3.54 19.05 4.59
CA PHE A 207 -2.34 18.47 3.97
C PHE A 207 -1.25 19.53 3.72
N LYS A 208 -1.60 20.70 3.18
CA LYS A 208 -0.67 21.82 2.99
C LYS A 208 -0.05 22.28 4.31
N LYS A 209 -0.83 22.31 5.40
CA LYS A 209 -0.34 22.63 6.75
C LYS A 209 0.62 21.55 7.26
N GLU A 210 0.29 20.26 7.06
CA GLU A 210 1.15 19.15 7.41
C GLU A 210 2.50 19.20 6.65
N LEU A 211 2.46 19.52 5.36
CA LEU A 211 3.64 19.69 4.53
C LEU A 211 4.52 20.87 4.98
N ALA A 212 3.96 21.90 5.60
CA ALA A 212 4.69 23.06 6.10
C ALA A 212 5.26 22.86 7.52
N THR A 213 4.82 21.81 8.24
CA THR A 213 5.18 21.58 9.66
C THR A 213 6.33 20.58 9.78
N GLY A 214 7.32 20.87 10.65
CA GLY A 214 8.49 20.02 10.89
C GLY A 214 9.59 20.16 9.83
N SER A 215 10.61 19.32 9.94
CA SER A 215 11.78 19.32 9.04
C SER A 215 12.08 17.94 8.46
N GLU A 216 11.31 16.92 8.86
CA GLU A 216 11.51 15.54 8.46
C GLU A 216 11.28 15.37 6.96
N PRO A 217 11.99 14.43 6.29
CA PRO A 217 11.60 13.97 4.96
C PRO A 217 10.20 13.32 5.03
N ILE A 218 9.45 13.39 3.94
CA ILE A 218 8.04 13.01 3.93
C ILE A 218 7.81 11.87 2.94
N ILE A 219 7.00 10.87 3.34
CA ILE A 219 6.37 9.91 2.45
C ILE A 219 4.86 10.10 2.54
N VAL A 220 4.19 10.15 1.38
CA VAL A 220 2.74 10.29 1.27
C VAL A 220 2.13 8.97 0.85
N PHE A 221 1.02 8.58 1.49
CA PHE A 221 0.22 7.41 1.13
C PHE A 221 -1.16 7.84 0.65
N THR A 222 -1.65 7.21 -0.37
CA THR A 222 -3.04 7.33 -0.85
C THR A 222 -3.41 6.05 -1.60
N HIS A 223 -4.67 5.68 -1.66
CA HIS A 223 -5.07 4.53 -2.46
C HIS A 223 -5.05 4.86 -3.95
N GLN A 224 -5.79 5.88 -4.39
CA GLN A 224 -5.85 6.29 -5.79
C GLN A 224 -4.59 7.05 -6.22
N ASN A 225 -4.28 7.03 -7.51
CA ASN A 225 -3.00 7.47 -8.04
C ASN A 225 -2.90 9.00 -8.21
N LEU A 226 -1.72 9.55 -8.00
CA LEU A 226 -1.38 10.97 -8.13
C LEU A 226 -0.63 11.31 -9.43
N ASN A 227 -0.04 10.35 -10.12
CA ASN A 227 0.86 10.55 -11.26
C ASN A 227 0.13 10.85 -12.59
N TYR A 228 -0.80 11.77 -12.58
CA TYR A 228 -1.73 12.12 -13.68
C TYR A 228 -1.05 12.54 -15.00
N TRP A 229 0.21 12.96 -14.97
CA TRP A 229 1.01 13.32 -16.17
C TRP A 229 1.54 12.10 -16.91
N ASP A 230 1.75 11.00 -16.22
CA ASP A 230 2.24 9.73 -16.77
C ASP A 230 1.08 8.73 -16.78
N LYS A 231 0.15 8.97 -17.67
CA LYS A 231 -1.12 8.22 -17.68
C LYS A 231 -0.92 6.77 -18.13
N GLY A 232 -0.02 6.50 -19.07
CA GLY A 232 0.13 5.16 -19.60
C GLY A 232 -1.24 4.52 -19.93
N PRO A 233 -1.49 3.28 -19.48
CA PRO A 233 -2.82 2.64 -19.61
C PRO A 233 -3.83 3.07 -18.52
N MET A 234 -3.50 3.97 -17.61
CA MET A 234 -4.24 4.28 -16.38
C MET A 234 -5.21 5.45 -16.50
N ASN A 235 -5.92 5.66 -17.61
CA ASN A 235 -6.69 6.89 -17.86
C ASN A 235 -7.73 7.28 -16.78
N ASN A 236 -8.24 6.34 -15.98
CA ASN A 236 -9.31 6.59 -15.01
C ASN A 236 -8.89 6.39 -13.53
N TRP A 237 -7.63 6.10 -13.27
CA TRP A 237 -7.14 5.68 -11.96
C TRP A 237 -6.64 6.83 -11.07
N PHE A 238 -6.74 8.08 -11.58
CA PHE A 238 -6.17 9.25 -10.92
C PHE A 238 -7.20 10.04 -10.12
N ILE A 239 -6.74 10.58 -8.99
CA ILE A 239 -7.44 11.62 -8.24
C ILE A 239 -7.69 12.81 -9.16
N LYS A 240 -8.92 13.30 -9.24
CA LYS A 240 -9.34 14.33 -10.20
C LYS A 240 -8.64 15.67 -9.96
N ASN A 241 -8.40 16.01 -8.71
CA ASN A 241 -7.61 17.19 -8.34
C ASN A 241 -6.16 16.81 -7.92
N ALA A 242 -5.60 15.74 -8.48
CA ALA A 242 -4.21 15.32 -8.23
C ALA A 242 -3.21 16.44 -8.50
N ALA A 243 -3.47 17.34 -9.45
CA ALA A 243 -2.60 18.48 -9.74
C ALA A 243 -2.37 19.39 -8.53
N ASP A 244 -3.43 19.64 -7.74
CA ASP A 244 -3.33 20.49 -6.53
C ASP A 244 -2.54 19.79 -5.42
N VAL A 245 -2.76 18.50 -5.25
CA VAL A 245 -2.01 17.66 -4.27
C VAL A 245 -0.53 17.60 -4.64
N VAL A 246 -0.23 17.28 -5.89
CA VAL A 246 1.15 17.20 -6.41
C VAL A 246 1.86 18.56 -6.32
N SER A 247 1.19 19.65 -6.68
CA SER A 247 1.75 21.00 -6.55
C SER A 247 2.12 21.32 -5.09
N ALA A 248 1.28 20.95 -4.12
CA ALA A 248 1.58 21.14 -2.71
C ALA A 248 2.81 20.30 -2.26
N MET A 249 2.92 19.05 -2.72
CA MET A 249 4.08 18.19 -2.45
C MET A 249 5.38 18.79 -3.02
N GLU A 250 5.34 19.22 -4.28
CA GLU A 250 6.49 19.84 -4.96
C GLU A 250 6.96 21.12 -4.24
N GLN A 251 6.02 21.98 -3.85
CA GLN A 251 6.32 23.23 -3.12
C GLN A 251 6.94 22.98 -1.75
N SER A 252 6.64 21.88 -1.09
CA SER A 252 7.23 21.55 0.22
C SER A 252 8.72 21.26 0.16
N GLY A 253 9.22 20.74 -0.97
CA GLY A 253 10.60 20.35 -1.18
C GLY A 253 11.08 19.16 -0.31
N ARG A 254 10.18 18.54 0.49
CA ARG A 254 10.53 17.50 1.45
C ARG A 254 9.94 16.12 1.13
N VAL A 255 9.03 16.03 0.17
CA VAL A 255 8.40 14.75 -0.19
C VAL A 255 9.37 13.93 -1.03
N LEU A 256 9.72 12.74 -0.53
CA LEU A 256 10.60 11.79 -1.21
C LEU A 256 9.83 10.91 -2.18
N ALA A 257 8.69 10.39 -1.71
CA ALA A 257 7.86 9.47 -2.47
C ALA A 257 6.38 9.59 -2.12
N ALA A 258 5.53 9.27 -3.10
CA ALA A 258 4.10 8.97 -2.91
C ALA A 258 3.87 7.50 -3.29
N LEU A 259 3.28 6.74 -2.37
CA LEU A 259 3.03 5.31 -2.52
C LEU A 259 1.53 5.08 -2.58
N SER A 260 1.08 4.28 -3.55
CA SER A 260 -0.34 4.03 -3.80
C SER A 260 -0.63 2.60 -4.26
N GLY A 261 -1.91 2.24 -4.29
CA GLY A 261 -2.46 1.00 -4.85
C GLY A 261 -3.35 1.27 -6.05
N HIS A 262 -4.58 0.73 -6.02
CA HIS A 262 -5.67 0.96 -6.95
C HIS A 262 -5.43 0.43 -8.37
N TYR A 263 -4.29 0.72 -8.99
CA TYR A 263 -3.92 0.18 -10.28
C TYR A 263 -3.14 -1.13 -10.13
N HIS A 264 -3.84 -2.23 -10.07
CA HIS A 264 -3.34 -3.57 -9.71
C HIS A 264 -2.12 -4.06 -10.50
N ARG A 265 -1.79 -3.46 -11.63
CA ARG A 265 -0.62 -3.84 -12.45
C ARG A 265 0.69 -3.21 -11.97
N GLY A 266 0.59 -2.25 -11.04
CA GLY A 266 1.72 -1.49 -10.53
C GLY A 266 2.28 -0.50 -11.58
N TRP A 267 2.83 0.60 -11.11
CA TRP A 267 3.46 1.62 -11.96
C TRP A 267 4.56 2.35 -11.21
N TYR A 268 5.45 2.97 -11.96
CA TYR A 268 6.49 3.81 -11.38
C TYR A 268 6.75 5.01 -12.28
N SER A 269 6.79 6.18 -11.68
CA SER A 269 7.17 7.41 -12.37
C SER A 269 7.87 8.38 -11.41
N VAL A 270 8.53 9.38 -11.96
CA VAL A 270 9.24 10.42 -11.20
C VAL A 270 8.84 11.78 -11.75
N ARG A 271 8.60 12.73 -10.86
CA ARG A 271 8.37 14.13 -11.24
C ARG A 271 8.97 15.07 -10.19
N ASN A 272 9.78 16.02 -10.63
CA ASN A 272 10.43 17.03 -9.77
C ASN A 272 11.11 16.43 -8.52
N GLY A 273 11.76 15.25 -8.71
CA GLY A 273 12.46 14.54 -7.63
C GLY A 273 11.58 13.74 -6.68
N ILE A 274 10.26 13.78 -6.84
CA ILE A 274 9.32 12.94 -6.10
C ILE A 274 9.08 11.64 -6.88
N HIS A 275 9.17 10.51 -6.21
CA HIS A 275 8.95 9.19 -6.77
C HIS A 275 7.51 8.73 -6.49
N TYR A 276 6.81 8.30 -7.54
CA TYR A 276 5.44 7.79 -7.45
C TYR A 276 5.48 6.30 -7.74
N VAL A 277 5.20 5.51 -6.70
CA VAL A 277 5.25 4.05 -6.77
C VAL A 277 3.85 3.51 -6.53
N VAL A 278 3.31 2.85 -7.54
CA VAL A 278 2.03 2.15 -7.47
C VAL A 278 2.32 0.67 -7.28
N ASN A 279 1.93 0.11 -6.13
CA ASN A 279 2.10 -1.30 -5.81
C ASN A 279 1.08 -2.14 -6.59
N GLN A 280 1.46 -3.38 -6.91
CA GLN A 280 0.53 -4.32 -7.54
C GLN A 280 -0.52 -4.82 -6.55
N GLY A 281 -1.73 -5.11 -7.05
CA GLY A 281 -2.83 -5.63 -6.21
C GLY A 281 -2.58 -7.05 -5.71
N LEU A 282 -2.65 -7.24 -4.38
CA LEU A 282 -2.43 -8.55 -3.75
C LEU A 282 -3.45 -9.59 -4.22
N VAL A 283 -4.70 -9.21 -4.50
CA VAL A 283 -5.77 -10.11 -4.95
C VAL A 283 -5.46 -10.81 -6.28
N GLU A 284 -4.55 -10.22 -7.07
CA GLU A 284 -4.28 -10.68 -8.44
C GLU A 284 -3.63 -12.06 -8.47
N ARG A 285 -4.24 -12.97 -9.23
CA ARG A 285 -3.76 -14.31 -9.55
C ARG A 285 -3.59 -15.23 -8.32
N ALA A 286 -3.62 -16.52 -8.58
CA ALA A 286 -3.45 -17.55 -7.55
C ALA A 286 -1.98 -17.75 -7.14
N PRO A 287 -1.71 -18.28 -5.93
CA PRO A 287 -0.38 -18.74 -5.57
C PRO A 287 0.26 -19.69 -6.62
N PRO A 288 1.58 -19.68 -6.79
CA PRO A 288 2.57 -19.05 -5.90
C PRO A 288 2.76 -17.55 -6.08
N ARG A 289 1.96 -16.87 -6.94
CA ARG A 289 2.06 -15.44 -7.16
C ARG A 289 1.56 -14.68 -5.93
N ASN A 290 2.37 -13.78 -5.44
CA ASN A 290 2.03 -12.81 -4.42
C ASN A 290 2.73 -11.47 -4.73
N VAL A 291 2.29 -10.39 -4.10
CA VAL A 291 2.86 -9.05 -4.26
C VAL A 291 2.76 -8.30 -2.95
N PHE A 292 3.87 -7.87 -2.43
CA PHE A 292 4.01 -6.99 -1.27
C PHE A 292 5.46 -6.50 -1.19
N GLY A 293 5.76 -5.56 -0.32
CA GLY A 293 7.12 -5.04 -0.23
C GLY A 293 7.50 -4.58 1.17
N ILE A 294 8.79 -4.27 1.31
CA ILE A 294 9.34 -3.50 2.42
C ILE A 294 9.97 -2.24 1.83
N VAL A 295 9.69 -1.12 2.45
CA VAL A 295 10.29 0.16 2.08
C VAL A 295 11.28 0.56 3.16
N HIS A 296 12.46 0.97 2.74
CA HIS A 296 13.51 1.47 3.61
C HIS A 296 13.87 2.90 3.23
N VAL A 297 14.06 3.75 4.21
CA VAL A 297 14.50 5.14 4.01
C VAL A 297 15.92 5.27 4.53
N GLY A 298 16.84 5.61 3.65
CA GLY A 298 18.24 5.85 3.98
C GLY A 298 18.46 7.22 4.65
N ARG A 299 19.58 7.35 5.38
CA ARG A 299 20.02 8.65 5.95
C ARG A 299 20.31 9.69 4.89
N ASP A 300 20.61 9.27 3.66
CA ASP A 300 20.78 10.12 2.48
C ASP A 300 19.45 10.45 1.78
N HIS A 301 18.33 10.08 2.40
CA HIS A 301 16.98 10.23 1.89
C HIS A 301 16.67 9.39 0.63
N THR A 302 17.51 8.43 0.26
CA THR A 302 17.16 7.45 -0.76
C THR A 302 16.08 6.52 -0.20
N VAL A 303 15.01 6.30 -0.98
CA VAL A 303 13.95 5.34 -0.65
C VAL A 303 14.18 4.06 -1.44
N TYR A 304 14.32 2.94 -0.75
CA TYR A 304 14.50 1.61 -1.32
C TYR A 304 13.19 0.84 -1.17
N VAL A 305 12.60 0.42 -2.26
CA VAL A 305 11.41 -0.46 -2.29
C VAL A 305 11.90 -1.86 -2.58
N GLU A 306 11.93 -2.73 -1.58
CA GLU A 306 12.24 -4.16 -1.68
C GLU A 306 10.95 -4.91 -2.00
N GLY A 307 10.73 -5.26 -3.26
CA GLY A 307 9.56 -6.04 -3.70
C GLY A 307 9.76 -7.53 -3.49
N PHE A 308 8.69 -8.23 -3.11
CA PHE A 308 8.69 -9.69 -2.91
C PHE A 308 7.79 -10.38 -3.92
N TYR A 309 8.17 -11.60 -4.32
CA TYR A 309 7.51 -12.43 -5.33
C TYR A 309 7.43 -11.73 -6.69
N ASN A 310 6.28 -11.15 -7.02
CA ASN A 310 6.03 -10.48 -8.30
C ASN A 310 6.02 -8.95 -8.17
N GLU A 311 6.20 -8.40 -6.96
CA GLU A 311 6.33 -6.97 -6.78
C GLU A 311 7.69 -6.47 -7.27
N ARG A 312 7.72 -5.29 -7.85
CA ARG A 312 8.95 -4.69 -8.39
C ARG A 312 9.73 -3.99 -7.29
N SER A 313 11.06 -4.09 -7.37
CA SER A 313 11.95 -3.30 -6.50
C SER A 313 12.37 -2.00 -7.19
N HIS A 314 12.55 -0.93 -6.39
CA HIS A 314 12.98 0.38 -6.87
C HIS A 314 14.02 1.01 -5.93
N VAL A 315 14.95 1.78 -6.51
CA VAL A 315 15.85 2.67 -5.77
C VAL A 315 15.52 4.10 -6.17
N CYS A 316 14.88 4.81 -5.26
CA CYS A 316 14.34 6.14 -5.43
C CYS A 316 15.32 7.16 -4.84
N LYS A 317 16.22 7.68 -5.64
CA LYS A 317 17.22 8.68 -5.19
C LYS A 317 16.57 10.05 -5.07
N PRO A 318 16.87 10.84 -4.00
CA PRO A 318 16.38 12.21 -3.91
C PRO A 318 16.86 13.04 -5.10
N ALA A 319 16.12 14.11 -5.42
CA ALA A 319 16.59 15.09 -6.40
C ALA A 319 17.99 15.55 -6.01
N LYS A 320 18.87 15.71 -6.99
CA LYS A 320 20.16 16.35 -6.73
C LYS A 320 19.89 17.79 -6.31
N ALA A 321 20.37 18.17 -5.13
CA ALA A 321 20.34 19.53 -4.63
C ALA A 321 21.06 20.49 -5.59
#